data_7035f0b40f729b13035a64e5dea11ae9
#
_entry.id   7035f0b40f729b13035a64e5dea11ae9
#
_cell.length_a   1.000
_cell.length_b   1.000
_cell.length_c   1.000
_cell.angle_alpha   90.00
_cell.angle_beta   90.00
_cell.angle_gamma   90.00
#
_symmetry.space_group_name_H-M   'P 1'
#
loop_
_entity.id
_entity.type
_entity.pdbx_description
1 polymer ?
#
loop_
_entity_poly.entity_id
_entity_poly.type
_entity_poly.pdbx_seq_one_letter_code
_entity_poly.pdbx_strand_id
1 'polypeptide(L)'
;MNNPFKVSLLAIISALAFHATANTQAVQVLEPQINYQQLLTQRQVVDDLIAQAVKIQNSPARVSNAGFTAKLPSNMERIAAILLEAYELEPYRVDFLFGAANANIYNGNTDKAIELYQKVLNVAPDDVKAHIYLTAWHRFKGNKAESDNHFKQLKNLAPPKAAELENLFNIIDSVATQPISDKLDHKLPEQSAIITLGYALNPDGSMHDILIQRLEKTLEIANQNPHALIIVTGGVPQNNQTEGALMKQWLIDKGIDAKRIYADNYARSTVENALFSRYSLAKHHSNTPSSSAPAVMCVVAARCLKSRLWNRARKASKLKPWRH
;
A
#
# COMPACT_ATOMS: atom_id res chain seq x y z
N MET A 1 5.77 -13.70 15.53
CA MET A 1 5.57 -13.60 14.07
C MET A 1 5.85 -12.16 13.68
N ASN A 2 6.97 -11.92 13.00
CA ASN A 2 7.47 -10.58 12.69
C ASN A 2 6.68 -9.99 11.53
N ASN A 3 5.99 -8.89 11.78
CA ASN A 3 5.27 -8.11 10.78
C ASN A 3 6.31 -7.46 9.85
N PRO A 4 6.29 -7.66 8.52
CA PRO A 4 7.25 -7.07 7.58
C PRO A 4 7.28 -5.53 7.62
N PHE A 5 6.20 -4.88 8.06
CA PHE A 5 6.18 -3.43 8.31
C PHE A 5 7.04 -3.01 9.51
N LYS A 6 7.18 -3.88 10.54
CA LYS A 6 8.11 -3.63 11.66
C LYS A 6 9.56 -3.67 11.21
N VAL A 7 9.89 -4.57 10.28
CA VAL A 7 11.25 -4.70 9.74
C VAL A 7 11.63 -3.50 8.87
N SER A 8 10.69 -2.93 8.10
CA SER A 8 10.97 -1.76 7.27
C SER A 8 11.23 -0.49 8.08
N LEU A 9 10.53 -0.27 9.19
CA LEU A 9 10.76 0.89 10.05
C LEU A 9 12.04 0.74 10.88
N LEU A 10 12.31 -0.46 11.42
CA LEU A 10 13.52 -0.78 12.17
C LEU A 10 14.77 -0.98 11.29
N ALA A 11 14.61 -1.54 10.09
CA ALA A 11 15.75 -1.72 9.17
C ALA A 11 16.29 -0.40 8.61
N ILE A 12 15.46 0.66 8.54
CA ILE A 12 15.91 2.01 8.19
C ILE A 12 16.76 2.64 9.32
N ILE A 13 16.52 2.22 10.56
CA ILE A 13 17.25 2.74 11.73
C ILE A 13 18.63 2.08 11.91
N SER A 14 18.81 0.83 11.48
CA SER A 14 20.05 0.06 11.75
C SER A 14 21.13 0.10 10.65
N ALA A 15 20.88 0.74 9.50
CA ALA A 15 21.77 0.64 8.32
C ALA A 15 22.76 1.81 8.14
N LEU A 16 22.91 2.73 9.09
CA LEU A 16 23.83 3.87 8.96
C LEU A 16 24.83 3.99 10.12
N ALA A 17 25.61 2.93 10.36
CA ALA A 17 26.86 3.06 11.07
C ALA A 17 27.99 3.30 10.04
N PHE A 18 28.25 4.54 9.68
CA PHE A 18 29.40 4.92 8.87
C PHE A 18 30.65 5.04 9.77
N HIS A 19 31.67 4.24 9.49
CA HIS A 19 33.01 4.45 9.99
C HIS A 19 33.70 5.51 9.13
N ALA A 20 33.80 6.72 9.67
CA ALA A 20 34.65 7.76 9.09
C ALA A 20 36.00 7.74 9.79
N THR A 21 37.07 7.37 9.09
CA THR A 21 38.44 7.59 9.54
C THR A 21 38.82 9.05 9.30
N ALA A 22 38.94 9.80 10.36
CA ALA A 22 39.31 11.21 10.30
C ALA A 22 40.83 11.35 10.28
N ASN A 23 41.32 12.15 9.33
CA ASN A 23 42.69 12.63 9.27
C ASN A 23 42.80 13.94 10.08
N THR A 24 43.61 13.94 11.12
CA THR A 24 43.72 15.05 12.10
C THR A 24 44.63 16.15 11.61
N GLN A 25 44.08 17.32 11.35
CA GLN A 25 44.80 18.59 11.53
C GLN A 25 44.02 19.46 12.52
N ALA A 26 44.67 19.82 13.62
CA ALA A 26 44.08 20.53 14.73
C ALA A 26 43.76 21.98 14.33
N VAL A 27 42.49 22.27 14.17
CA VAL A 27 41.95 23.61 14.33
C VAL A 27 41.28 23.60 15.70
N GLN A 28 41.79 24.43 16.61
CA GLN A 28 41.10 24.70 17.89
C GLN A 28 39.82 25.51 17.57
N VAL A 29 38.77 24.77 17.29
CA VAL A 29 37.40 25.28 17.37
C VAL A 29 37.01 25.18 18.84
N LEU A 30 36.65 26.31 19.45
CA LEU A 30 35.95 26.32 20.74
C LEU A 30 34.68 25.49 20.57
N GLU A 31 34.78 24.20 20.88
CA GLU A 31 33.61 23.34 20.89
C GLU A 31 32.68 23.83 22.01
N PRO A 32 31.42 24.19 21.68
CA PRO A 32 30.43 24.36 22.73
C PRO A 32 30.39 23.05 23.51
N GLN A 33 30.51 23.13 24.84
CA GLN A 33 30.43 21.93 25.69
C GLN A 33 29.09 21.24 25.43
N ILE A 34 29.13 20.18 24.65
CA ILE A 34 27.94 19.39 24.34
C ILE A 34 27.51 18.73 25.64
N ASN A 35 26.33 19.08 26.13
CA ASN A 35 25.75 18.43 27.28
C ASN A 35 25.20 17.05 26.82
N TYR A 36 26.04 16.03 26.95
CA TYR A 36 25.68 14.66 26.56
C TYR A 36 24.43 14.13 27.25
N GLN A 37 24.15 14.59 28.49
CA GLN A 37 22.91 14.22 29.17
C GLN A 37 21.68 14.83 28.46
N GLN A 38 21.78 16.03 27.98
CA GLN A 38 20.68 16.67 27.21
C GLN A 38 20.47 15.97 25.86
N LEU A 39 21.55 15.56 25.18
CA LEU A 39 21.45 14.80 23.93
C LEU A 39 20.83 13.41 24.16
N LEU A 40 21.22 12.72 25.22
CA LEU A 40 20.63 11.43 25.59
C LEU A 40 19.15 11.58 25.92
N THR A 41 18.76 12.61 26.64
CA THR A 41 17.37 12.91 26.96
C THR A 41 16.55 13.22 25.70
N GLN A 42 17.09 14.03 24.79
CA GLN A 42 16.45 14.33 23.51
C GLN A 42 16.26 13.06 22.67
N ARG A 43 17.30 12.22 22.61
CA ARG A 43 17.22 10.94 21.91
C ARG A 43 16.14 10.01 22.51
N GLN A 44 16.05 9.94 23.83
CA GLN A 44 15.01 9.15 24.49
C GLN A 44 13.61 9.66 24.15
N VAL A 45 13.41 10.98 24.11
CA VAL A 45 12.12 11.56 23.69
C VAL A 45 11.76 11.15 22.26
N VAL A 46 12.73 11.21 21.34
CA VAL A 46 12.51 10.76 19.95
C VAL A 46 12.17 9.27 19.88
N ASP A 47 12.88 8.42 20.61
CA ASP A 47 12.61 6.99 20.66
C ASP A 47 11.21 6.70 21.24
N ASP A 48 10.77 7.44 22.26
CA ASP A 48 9.41 7.34 22.82
C ASP A 48 8.34 7.81 21.83
N LEU A 49 8.58 8.88 21.07
CA LEU A 49 7.68 9.34 20.00
C LEU A 49 7.53 8.25 18.91
N ILE A 50 8.64 7.64 18.48
CA ILE A 50 8.61 6.53 17.52
C ILE A 50 7.79 5.35 18.08
N ALA A 51 8.02 4.98 19.34
CA ALA A 51 7.27 3.90 20.00
C ALA A 51 5.77 4.19 20.06
N GLN A 52 5.38 5.45 20.35
CA GLN A 52 3.99 5.89 20.33
C GLN A 52 3.39 5.80 18.92
N ALA A 53 4.09 6.24 17.88
CA ALA A 53 3.62 6.14 16.50
C ALA A 53 3.37 4.67 16.09
N VAL A 54 4.29 3.76 16.45
CA VAL A 54 4.13 2.32 16.22
C VAL A 54 2.95 1.74 16.98
N LYS A 55 2.75 2.14 18.23
CA LYS A 55 1.60 1.72 19.04
C LYS A 55 0.27 2.16 18.42
N ILE A 56 0.20 3.40 17.93
CA ILE A 56 -0.99 3.94 17.25
C ILE A 56 -1.26 3.19 15.95
N GLN A 57 -0.23 2.88 15.16
CA GLN A 57 -0.36 2.11 13.92
C GLN A 57 -0.98 0.72 14.16
N ASN A 58 -0.65 0.09 15.27
CA ASN A 58 -1.15 -1.23 15.64
C ASN A 58 -2.49 -1.18 16.42
N SER A 59 -3.01 0.01 16.71
CA SER A 59 -4.26 0.19 17.43
C SER A 59 -5.46 0.11 16.46
N PRO A 60 -6.63 -0.35 16.93
CA PRO A 60 -7.86 -0.27 16.15
C PRO A 60 -8.16 1.17 15.72
N ALA A 61 -8.88 1.33 14.60
CA ALA A 61 -9.39 2.63 14.22
C ALA A 61 -10.24 3.24 15.34
N ARG A 62 -10.02 4.53 15.64
CA ARG A 62 -10.81 5.21 16.67
C ARG A 62 -12.22 5.43 16.14
N VAL A 63 -13.19 4.79 16.79
CA VAL A 63 -14.62 5.00 16.57
C VAL A 63 -15.13 5.86 17.71
N SER A 64 -15.74 7.01 17.40
CA SER A 64 -16.47 7.80 18.40
C SER A 64 -17.83 7.16 18.65
N ASN A 65 -18.01 6.53 19.79
CA ASN A 65 -19.31 6.01 20.22
C ASN A 65 -20.19 7.09 20.89
N ALA A 66 -19.64 8.27 21.12
CA ALA A 66 -20.39 9.41 21.65
C ALA A 66 -20.90 10.22 20.45
N GLY A 67 -22.19 10.53 20.41
CA GLY A 67 -22.85 11.33 19.40
C GLY A 67 -22.37 12.78 19.29
N PHE A 68 -21.09 13.04 19.58
CA PHE A 68 -20.44 14.32 19.41
C PHE A 68 -20.02 14.50 17.96
N THR A 69 -20.32 15.64 17.40
CA THR A 69 -19.98 16.06 16.04
C THR A 69 -18.49 16.34 15.81
N ALA A 70 -17.65 16.29 16.84
CA ALA A 70 -16.22 16.49 16.73
C ALA A 70 -15.55 15.28 16.05
N LYS A 71 -15.01 15.49 14.84
CA LYS A 71 -14.21 14.50 14.14
C LYS A 71 -12.90 14.27 14.89
N LEU A 72 -12.76 13.09 15.51
CA LEU A 72 -11.50 12.70 16.13
C LEU A 72 -10.42 12.51 15.05
N PRO A 73 -9.16 12.92 15.33
CA PRO A 73 -8.05 12.68 14.41
C PRO A 73 -7.86 11.18 14.20
N SER A 74 -7.67 10.77 12.94
CA SER A 74 -7.39 9.40 12.56
C SER A 74 -6.05 8.92 13.14
N ASN A 75 -5.82 7.60 13.17
CA ASN A 75 -4.52 7.07 13.55
C ASN A 75 -3.40 7.62 12.66
N MET A 76 -3.66 7.82 11.36
CA MET A 76 -2.68 8.37 10.43
C MET A 76 -2.38 9.85 10.70
N GLU A 77 -3.40 10.67 11.03
CA GLU A 77 -3.18 12.07 11.43
C GLU A 77 -2.31 12.18 12.68
N ARG A 78 -2.56 11.32 13.68
CA ARG A 78 -1.78 11.27 14.91
C ARG A 78 -0.34 10.81 14.66
N ILE A 79 -0.14 9.79 13.83
CA ILE A 79 1.20 9.32 13.44
C ILE A 79 1.96 10.42 12.72
N ALA A 80 1.32 11.12 11.78
CA ALA A 80 1.95 12.23 11.06
C ALA A 80 2.39 13.34 12.02
N ALA A 81 1.55 13.72 12.99
CA ALA A 81 1.87 14.74 13.99
C ALA A 81 3.07 14.33 14.86
N ILE A 82 3.08 13.10 15.38
CA ILE A 82 4.17 12.58 16.21
C ILE A 82 5.50 12.52 15.44
N LEU A 83 5.48 12.09 14.17
CA LEU A 83 6.69 12.03 13.37
C LEU A 83 7.22 13.42 13.00
N LEU A 84 6.35 14.43 12.87
CA LEU A 84 6.77 15.82 12.68
C LEU A 84 7.38 16.39 13.97
N GLU A 85 6.83 16.09 15.14
CA GLU A 85 7.42 16.45 16.43
C GLU A 85 8.81 15.81 16.60
N ALA A 86 8.98 14.54 16.24
CA ALA A 86 10.27 13.87 16.22
C ALA A 86 11.27 14.54 15.25
N TYR A 87 10.79 15.01 14.09
CA TYR A 87 11.59 15.74 13.12
C TYR A 87 12.06 17.11 13.65
N GLU A 88 11.24 17.81 14.40
CA GLU A 88 11.62 19.08 15.04
C GLU A 88 12.79 18.91 16.03
N LEU A 89 12.84 17.74 16.70
CA LEU A 89 13.92 17.39 17.61
C LEU A 89 15.18 16.92 16.87
N GLU A 90 15.04 16.18 15.77
CA GLU A 90 16.14 15.66 14.95
C GLU A 90 15.95 16.07 13.47
N PRO A 91 16.18 17.33 13.07
CA PRO A 91 15.79 17.87 11.76
C PRO A 91 16.56 17.31 10.56
N TYR A 92 17.63 16.54 10.79
CA TYR A 92 18.35 15.82 9.72
C TYR A 92 17.81 14.41 9.46
N ARG A 93 16.84 13.98 10.23
CA ARG A 93 16.16 12.68 10.09
C ARG A 93 15.00 12.79 9.11
N VAL A 94 15.33 12.82 7.81
CA VAL A 94 14.31 12.90 6.73
C VAL A 94 13.38 11.70 6.68
N ASP A 95 13.73 10.58 7.30
CA ASP A 95 12.85 9.42 7.46
C ASP A 95 11.55 9.76 8.21
N PHE A 96 11.58 10.69 9.15
CA PHE A 96 10.39 11.20 9.81
C PHE A 96 9.48 11.97 8.85
N LEU A 97 10.05 12.79 7.96
CA LEU A 97 9.28 13.48 6.91
C LEU A 97 8.63 12.48 5.96
N PHE A 98 9.36 11.44 5.53
CA PHE A 98 8.78 10.37 4.71
C PHE A 98 7.65 9.63 5.44
N GLY A 99 7.83 9.33 6.72
CA GLY A 99 6.81 8.69 7.53
C GLY A 99 5.54 9.52 7.64
N ALA A 100 5.70 10.83 7.96
CA ALA A 100 4.59 11.78 8.06
C ALA A 100 3.89 11.99 6.71
N ALA A 101 4.65 12.09 5.60
CA ALA A 101 4.11 12.19 4.26
C ALA A 101 3.27 10.94 3.90
N ASN A 102 3.81 9.75 4.13
CA ASN A 102 3.09 8.50 3.88
C ASN A 102 1.80 8.40 4.72
N ALA A 103 1.83 8.81 5.99
CA ALA A 103 0.65 8.85 6.83
C ALA A 103 -0.42 9.81 6.27
N ASN A 104 0.01 10.97 5.72
CA ASN A 104 -0.88 11.89 5.03
C ASN A 104 -1.48 11.29 3.73
N ILE A 105 -0.72 10.52 2.96
CA ILE A 105 -1.25 9.79 1.79
C ILE A 105 -2.35 8.82 2.21
N TYR A 106 -2.13 7.99 3.25
CA TYR A 106 -3.15 7.07 3.77
C TYR A 106 -4.40 7.79 4.29
N ASN A 107 -4.25 9.03 4.73
CA ASN A 107 -5.36 9.87 5.20
C ASN A 107 -6.03 10.69 4.08
N GLY A 108 -5.55 10.57 2.84
CA GLY A 108 -6.08 11.30 1.67
C GLY A 108 -5.58 12.74 1.52
N ASN A 109 -4.62 13.17 2.35
CA ASN A 109 -4.05 14.52 2.34
C ASN A 109 -2.82 14.59 1.41
N THR A 110 -3.02 14.38 0.11
CA THR A 110 -1.94 14.31 -0.88
C THR A 110 -1.13 15.61 -0.96
N ASP A 111 -1.77 16.77 -0.82
CA ASP A 111 -1.07 18.06 -0.87
C ASP A 111 -0.06 18.20 0.27
N LYS A 112 -0.48 17.83 1.49
CA LYS A 112 0.41 17.85 2.64
C LYS A 112 1.58 16.85 2.50
N ALA A 113 1.33 15.70 1.90
CA ALA A 113 2.38 14.75 1.63
C ALA A 113 3.41 15.29 0.63
N ILE A 114 2.96 15.95 -0.45
CA ILE A 114 3.84 16.61 -1.44
C ILE A 114 4.72 17.68 -0.76
N GLU A 115 4.13 18.52 0.10
CA GLU A 115 4.89 19.51 0.88
C GLU A 115 6.00 18.87 1.71
N LEU A 116 5.71 17.73 2.36
CA LEU A 116 6.66 17.03 3.20
C LEU A 116 7.77 16.35 2.38
N TYR A 117 7.45 15.75 1.23
CA TYR A 117 8.47 15.24 0.31
C TYR A 117 9.34 16.36 -0.25
N GLN A 118 8.78 17.56 -0.49
CA GLN A 118 9.56 18.71 -0.90
C GLN A 118 10.49 19.18 0.22
N LYS A 119 10.06 19.12 1.49
CA LYS A 119 10.94 19.40 2.64
C LYS A 119 12.13 18.44 2.72
N VAL A 120 11.96 17.17 2.32
CA VAL A 120 13.10 16.23 2.20
C VAL A 120 14.15 16.78 1.25
N LEU A 121 13.74 17.28 0.07
CA LEU A 121 14.67 17.85 -0.90
C LEU A 121 15.35 19.16 -0.45
N ASN A 122 14.78 19.87 0.53
CA ASN A 122 15.45 21.02 1.13
C ASN A 122 16.67 20.60 1.99
N VAL A 123 16.64 19.39 2.54
CA VAL A 123 17.72 18.78 3.33
C VAL A 123 18.67 17.97 2.45
N ALA A 124 18.11 17.18 1.55
CA ALA A 124 18.82 16.27 0.65
C ALA A 124 18.30 16.45 -0.80
N PRO A 125 18.85 17.44 -1.56
CA PRO A 125 18.35 17.75 -2.90
C PRO A 125 18.47 16.61 -3.92
N ASP A 126 19.32 15.64 -3.66
CA ASP A 126 19.60 14.46 -4.49
C ASP A 126 18.91 13.19 -3.98
N ASP A 127 17.97 13.31 -3.05
CA ASP A 127 17.25 12.14 -2.54
C ASP A 127 16.37 11.50 -3.63
N VAL A 128 16.80 10.34 -4.09
CA VAL A 128 16.16 9.56 -5.15
C VAL A 128 14.72 9.20 -4.79
N LYS A 129 14.47 8.87 -3.52
CA LYS A 129 13.14 8.44 -3.06
C LYS A 129 12.16 9.60 -3.04
N ALA A 130 12.61 10.80 -2.64
CA ALA A 130 11.78 12.01 -2.69
C ALA A 130 11.40 12.36 -4.13
N HIS A 131 12.35 12.29 -5.07
CA HIS A 131 12.04 12.51 -6.49
C HIS A 131 11.05 11.47 -7.05
N ILE A 132 11.16 10.20 -6.67
CA ILE A 132 10.16 9.17 -7.05
C ILE A 132 8.77 9.54 -6.55
N TYR A 133 8.62 9.86 -5.27
CA TYR A 133 7.31 10.21 -4.69
C TYR A 133 6.73 11.49 -5.27
N LEU A 134 7.54 12.54 -5.43
CA LEU A 134 7.10 13.79 -6.03
C LEU A 134 6.66 13.59 -7.49
N THR A 135 7.42 12.84 -8.29
CA THR A 135 7.01 12.47 -9.65
C THR A 135 5.65 11.79 -9.64
N ALA A 136 5.47 10.78 -8.80
CA ALA A 136 4.24 10.00 -8.75
C ALA A 136 3.03 10.81 -8.27
N TRP A 137 3.18 11.58 -7.19
CA TRP A 137 2.06 12.31 -6.59
C TRP A 137 1.68 13.58 -7.38
N HIS A 138 2.65 14.27 -8.01
CA HIS A 138 2.34 15.34 -8.96
C HIS A 138 1.61 14.80 -10.19
N ARG A 139 2.04 13.63 -10.73
CA ARG A 139 1.31 12.95 -11.80
C ARG A 139 -0.13 12.60 -11.39
N PHE A 140 -0.32 12.02 -10.21
CA PHE A 140 -1.64 11.68 -9.67
C PHE A 140 -2.55 12.91 -9.57
N LYS A 141 -1.99 14.06 -9.22
CA LYS A 141 -2.73 15.34 -9.15
C LYS A 141 -2.94 16.02 -10.50
N GLY A 142 -2.34 15.52 -11.57
CA GLY A 142 -2.37 16.14 -12.89
C GLY A 142 -1.40 17.32 -13.06
N ASN A 143 -0.49 17.54 -12.11
CA ASN A 143 0.54 18.58 -12.16
C ASN A 143 1.71 18.11 -13.03
N LYS A 144 1.49 18.09 -14.35
CA LYS A 144 2.44 17.51 -15.31
C LYS A 144 3.83 18.15 -15.26
N ALA A 145 3.90 19.48 -15.20
CA ALA A 145 5.18 20.21 -15.23
C ALA A 145 6.10 19.80 -14.05
N GLU A 146 5.53 19.74 -12.83
CA GLU A 146 6.27 19.34 -11.62
C GLU A 146 6.64 17.87 -11.68
N SER A 147 5.73 17.00 -12.14
CA SER A 147 6.02 15.59 -12.33
C SER A 147 7.17 15.39 -13.30
N ASP A 148 7.15 16.03 -14.46
CA ASP A 148 8.21 15.94 -15.47
C ASP A 148 9.55 16.49 -14.95
N ASN A 149 9.53 17.57 -14.16
CA ASN A 149 10.73 18.13 -13.55
C ASN A 149 11.40 17.13 -12.59
N HIS A 150 10.65 16.58 -11.64
CA HIS A 150 11.18 15.59 -10.71
C HIS A 150 11.61 14.30 -11.41
N PHE A 151 10.90 13.88 -12.46
CA PHE A 151 11.28 12.73 -13.25
C PHE A 151 12.60 12.94 -14.02
N LYS A 152 12.84 14.16 -14.52
CA LYS A 152 14.12 14.53 -15.15
C LYS A 152 15.26 14.44 -14.14
N GLN A 153 15.07 14.95 -12.92
CA GLN A 153 16.07 14.81 -11.86
C GLN A 153 16.35 13.34 -11.52
N LEU A 154 15.28 12.54 -11.39
CA LEU A 154 15.40 11.11 -11.15
C LEU A 154 16.18 10.39 -12.27
N LYS A 155 15.97 10.75 -13.54
CA LYS A 155 16.75 10.21 -14.68
C LYS A 155 18.24 10.52 -14.57
N ASN A 156 18.59 11.68 -14.04
CA ASN A 156 19.99 12.07 -13.85
C ASN A 156 20.64 11.35 -12.65
N LEU A 157 19.90 11.24 -11.53
CA LEU A 157 20.40 10.68 -10.27
C LEU A 157 20.42 9.15 -10.28
N ALA A 158 19.37 8.52 -10.79
CA ALA A 158 19.17 7.08 -10.74
C ALA A 158 18.42 6.55 -11.98
N PRO A 159 19.07 6.47 -13.16
CA PRO A 159 18.45 6.04 -14.41
C PRO A 159 17.67 4.71 -14.31
N PRO A 160 18.18 3.66 -13.62
CA PRO A 160 17.44 2.42 -13.48
C PRO A 160 16.10 2.60 -12.70
N LYS A 161 16.08 3.46 -11.69
CA LYS A 161 14.86 3.75 -10.91
C LYS A 161 13.86 4.58 -11.72
N ALA A 162 14.34 5.46 -12.56
CA ALA A 162 13.49 6.19 -13.50
C ALA A 162 12.82 5.24 -14.50
N ALA A 163 13.55 4.28 -15.04
CA ALA A 163 13.00 3.26 -15.95
C ALA A 163 11.95 2.37 -15.25
N GLU A 164 12.22 1.94 -14.02
CA GLU A 164 11.25 1.19 -13.20
C GLU A 164 9.95 1.99 -12.98
N LEU A 165 10.07 3.27 -12.65
CA LEU A 165 8.92 4.16 -12.42
C LEU A 165 8.13 4.41 -13.71
N GLU A 166 8.81 4.63 -14.84
CA GLU A 166 8.17 4.79 -16.15
C GLU A 166 7.40 3.53 -16.56
N ASN A 167 8.00 2.35 -16.37
CA ASN A 167 7.32 1.07 -16.59
C ASN A 167 6.09 0.92 -15.70
N LEU A 168 6.18 1.30 -14.42
CA LEU A 168 5.04 1.29 -13.51
C LEU A 168 3.91 2.20 -14.02
N PHE A 169 4.23 3.41 -14.49
CA PHE A 169 3.23 4.31 -15.05
C PHE A 169 2.57 3.74 -16.30
N ASN A 170 3.34 3.13 -17.20
CA ASN A 170 2.82 2.48 -18.40
C ASN A 170 1.84 1.34 -18.05
N ILE A 171 2.15 0.56 -17.01
CA ILE A 171 1.25 -0.49 -16.51
C ILE A 171 -0.03 0.12 -15.95
N ILE A 172 0.08 1.17 -15.12
CA ILE A 172 -1.08 1.86 -14.52
C ILE A 172 -1.99 2.41 -15.63
N ASP A 173 -1.42 3.10 -16.63
CA ASP A 173 -2.18 3.69 -17.74
C ASP A 173 -2.85 2.60 -18.58
N SER A 174 -2.12 1.51 -18.88
CA SER A 174 -2.67 0.36 -19.60
C SER A 174 -3.86 -0.26 -18.86
N VAL A 175 -3.75 -0.46 -17.55
CA VAL A 175 -4.83 -1.03 -16.73
C VAL A 175 -6.00 -0.06 -16.59
N ALA A 176 -5.72 1.25 -16.44
CA ALA A 176 -6.75 2.27 -16.29
C ALA A 176 -7.63 2.44 -17.55
N THR A 177 -7.07 2.13 -18.72
CA THR A 177 -7.80 2.21 -20.00
C THR A 177 -8.56 0.93 -20.35
N GLN A 178 -8.29 -0.19 -19.66
CA GLN A 178 -8.98 -1.45 -19.92
C GLN A 178 -10.47 -1.36 -19.52
N PRO A 179 -11.39 -1.83 -20.36
CA PRO A 179 -12.81 -1.86 -20.01
C PRO A 179 -13.01 -2.89 -18.88
N ILE A 180 -13.69 -2.46 -17.83
CA ILE A 180 -14.13 -3.40 -16.79
C ILE A 180 -15.39 -4.08 -17.30
N SER A 181 -15.33 -5.39 -17.53
CA SER A 181 -16.45 -6.21 -17.94
C SER A 181 -17.01 -7.02 -16.76
N ASP A 182 -18.33 -7.17 -16.70
CA ASP A 182 -19.03 -8.11 -15.83
C ASP A 182 -19.34 -9.44 -16.53
N LYS A 183 -18.93 -9.57 -17.79
CA LYS A 183 -19.11 -10.79 -18.61
C LYS A 183 -17.75 -11.30 -19.05
N LEU A 184 -17.62 -12.59 -19.05
CA LEU A 184 -16.52 -13.30 -19.68
C LEU A 184 -16.99 -13.80 -21.05
N ASP A 185 -16.60 -13.09 -22.10
CA ASP A 185 -17.08 -13.38 -23.45
C ASP A 185 -16.37 -14.56 -24.14
N HIS A 186 -15.39 -15.16 -23.45
CA HIS A 186 -14.60 -16.28 -23.97
C HIS A 186 -14.19 -17.24 -22.83
N LYS A 187 -13.92 -18.47 -23.19
CA LYS A 187 -13.34 -19.44 -22.23
C LYS A 187 -11.92 -19.02 -21.85
N LEU A 188 -11.61 -19.18 -20.58
CA LEU A 188 -10.24 -18.95 -20.09
C LEU A 188 -9.29 -20.03 -20.65
N PRO A 189 -8.05 -19.68 -21.00
CA PRO A 189 -7.01 -20.65 -21.34
C PRO A 189 -6.78 -21.68 -20.24
N GLU A 190 -6.22 -22.84 -20.57
CA GLU A 190 -6.04 -23.95 -19.63
C GLU A 190 -5.25 -23.61 -18.36
N GLN A 191 -4.26 -22.71 -18.46
CA GLN A 191 -3.43 -22.28 -17.32
C GLN A 191 -3.95 -20.99 -16.67
N SER A 192 -5.25 -20.87 -16.52
CA SER A 192 -5.88 -19.66 -15.95
C SER A 192 -6.21 -19.82 -14.49
N ALA A 193 -6.28 -18.67 -13.80
CA ALA A 193 -6.80 -18.57 -12.45
C ALA A 193 -7.90 -17.52 -12.35
N ILE A 194 -8.89 -17.82 -11.52
CA ILE A 194 -9.95 -16.91 -11.10
C ILE A 194 -9.57 -16.41 -9.71
N ILE A 195 -9.34 -15.10 -9.55
CA ILE A 195 -9.00 -14.51 -8.26
C ILE A 195 -10.21 -13.73 -7.73
N THR A 196 -10.68 -14.10 -6.55
CA THR A 196 -11.79 -13.41 -5.88
C THR A 196 -11.25 -12.64 -4.68
N LEU A 197 -11.38 -11.32 -4.76
CA LEU A 197 -10.95 -10.44 -3.65
C LEU A 197 -12.00 -10.42 -2.55
N GLY A 198 -11.55 -10.54 -1.30
CA GLY A 198 -12.36 -10.40 -0.12
C GLY A 198 -13.04 -9.04 0.00
N TYR A 199 -14.04 -8.98 0.84
CA TYR A 199 -14.72 -7.78 1.30
C TYR A 199 -14.97 -7.94 2.78
N ALA A 200 -14.77 -6.87 3.56
CA ALA A 200 -14.88 -6.92 5.02
C ALA A 200 -16.12 -7.70 5.49
N LEU A 201 -15.93 -8.60 6.45
CA LEU A 201 -17.02 -9.34 7.07
C LEU A 201 -17.87 -8.41 7.94
N ASN A 202 -19.10 -8.82 8.20
CA ASN A 202 -19.97 -8.18 9.19
C ASN A 202 -19.37 -8.38 10.60
N PRO A 203 -19.74 -7.54 11.60
CA PRO A 203 -19.24 -7.65 12.96
C PRO A 203 -19.47 -9.01 13.62
N ASP A 204 -20.51 -9.74 13.21
CA ASP A 204 -20.83 -11.11 13.66
C ASP A 204 -19.99 -12.20 12.98
N GLY A 205 -19.11 -11.81 12.03
CA GLY A 205 -18.28 -12.72 11.25
C GLY A 205 -18.96 -13.29 10.02
N SER A 206 -20.19 -12.93 9.72
CA SER A 206 -20.89 -13.36 8.51
C SER A 206 -20.36 -12.62 7.26
N MET A 207 -20.57 -13.23 6.09
CA MET A 207 -20.21 -12.61 4.82
C MET A 207 -21.17 -11.46 4.48
N HIS A 208 -20.60 -10.34 4.06
CA HIS A 208 -21.35 -9.20 3.54
C HIS A 208 -21.96 -9.55 2.15
N ASP A 209 -23.14 -9.01 1.82
CA ASP A 209 -23.82 -9.23 0.53
C ASP A 209 -22.92 -9.00 -0.69
N ILE A 210 -22.04 -8.01 -0.61
CA ILE A 210 -21.06 -7.71 -1.65
C ILE A 210 -20.09 -8.90 -1.86
N LEU A 211 -19.70 -9.58 -0.80
CA LEU A 211 -18.82 -10.74 -0.87
C LEU A 211 -19.56 -11.93 -1.50
N ILE A 212 -20.81 -12.11 -1.15
CA ILE A 212 -21.68 -13.15 -1.73
C ILE A 212 -21.85 -12.90 -3.24
N GLN A 213 -22.14 -11.68 -3.67
CA GLN A 213 -22.25 -11.34 -5.11
C GLN A 213 -20.94 -11.62 -5.88
N ARG A 214 -19.77 -11.39 -5.25
CA ARG A 214 -18.49 -11.76 -5.86
C ARG A 214 -18.36 -13.27 -6.02
N LEU A 215 -18.78 -14.02 -5.00
CA LEU A 215 -18.75 -15.49 -5.04
C LEU A 215 -19.70 -16.08 -6.06
N GLU A 216 -20.91 -15.52 -6.22
CA GLU A 216 -21.85 -15.90 -7.28
C GLU A 216 -21.22 -15.72 -8.67
N LYS A 217 -20.54 -14.60 -8.88
CA LYS A 217 -19.83 -14.37 -10.15
C LYS A 217 -18.64 -15.30 -10.33
N THR A 218 -17.92 -15.58 -9.25
CA THR A 218 -16.83 -16.58 -9.25
C THR A 218 -17.35 -17.96 -9.61
N LEU A 219 -18.46 -18.37 -9.04
CA LEU A 219 -19.11 -19.66 -9.32
C LEU A 219 -19.53 -19.77 -10.80
N GLU A 220 -20.16 -18.72 -11.34
CA GLU A 220 -20.53 -18.65 -12.76
C GLU A 220 -19.32 -18.88 -13.67
N ILE A 221 -18.22 -18.13 -13.43
CA ILE A 221 -17.00 -18.24 -14.23
C ILE A 221 -16.32 -19.61 -14.04
N ALA A 222 -16.29 -20.11 -12.79
CA ALA A 222 -15.67 -21.39 -12.46
C ALA A 222 -16.37 -22.60 -13.10
N ASN A 223 -17.69 -22.55 -13.22
CA ASN A 223 -18.49 -23.58 -13.91
C ASN A 223 -18.25 -23.57 -15.42
N GLN A 224 -18.05 -22.41 -16.02
CA GLN A 224 -17.68 -22.27 -17.44
C GLN A 224 -16.24 -22.71 -17.73
N ASN A 225 -15.36 -22.70 -16.70
CA ASN A 225 -13.95 -22.98 -16.81
C ASN A 225 -13.50 -24.03 -15.77
N PRO A 226 -13.86 -25.31 -15.92
CA PRO A 226 -13.61 -26.36 -14.91
C PRO A 226 -12.11 -26.62 -14.64
N HIS A 227 -11.21 -26.23 -15.57
CA HIS A 227 -9.77 -26.37 -15.46
C HIS A 227 -9.12 -25.21 -14.69
N ALA A 228 -9.81 -24.08 -14.55
CA ALA A 228 -9.21 -22.89 -13.93
C ALA A 228 -9.03 -23.07 -12.41
N LEU A 229 -7.90 -22.62 -11.91
CA LEU A 229 -7.62 -22.51 -10.49
C LEU A 229 -8.48 -21.38 -9.88
N ILE A 230 -8.89 -21.53 -8.64
CA ILE A 230 -9.63 -20.49 -7.93
C ILE A 230 -8.80 -20.05 -6.72
N ILE A 231 -8.52 -18.77 -6.63
CA ILE A 231 -7.83 -18.15 -5.48
C ILE A 231 -8.81 -17.20 -4.82
N VAL A 232 -9.15 -17.45 -3.58
CA VAL A 232 -9.94 -16.55 -2.74
C VAL A 232 -9.04 -15.92 -1.70
N THR A 233 -9.03 -14.58 -1.59
CA THR A 233 -8.06 -13.87 -0.77
C THR A 233 -8.71 -12.80 0.11
N GLY A 234 -8.39 -12.82 1.39
CA GLY A 234 -8.87 -11.91 2.43
C GLY A 234 -8.67 -12.52 3.80
N GLY A 235 -7.87 -11.85 4.63
CA GLY A 235 -7.38 -12.41 5.89
C GLY A 235 -7.56 -11.51 7.11
N VAL A 236 -8.42 -10.48 7.03
CA VAL A 236 -8.75 -9.66 8.22
C VAL A 236 -9.76 -10.45 9.08
N PRO A 237 -9.34 -10.92 10.28
CA PRO A 237 -10.22 -11.75 11.09
C PRO A 237 -11.35 -10.92 11.69
N GLN A 238 -12.58 -11.43 11.61
CA GLN A 238 -13.76 -10.92 12.28
C GLN A 238 -14.49 -12.09 12.94
N ASN A 239 -14.74 -12.03 14.23
CA ASN A 239 -15.35 -13.11 15.01
C ASN A 239 -14.71 -14.49 14.72
N ASN A 240 -13.37 -14.56 14.74
CA ASN A 240 -12.56 -15.74 14.42
C ASN A 240 -12.74 -16.34 13.02
N GLN A 241 -13.37 -15.59 12.09
CA GLN A 241 -13.53 -15.96 10.70
C GLN A 241 -12.67 -15.06 9.80
N THR A 242 -12.24 -15.59 8.65
CA THR A 242 -11.58 -14.79 7.59
C THR A 242 -12.40 -14.88 6.32
N GLU A 243 -12.33 -13.84 5.49
CA GLU A 243 -13.03 -13.85 4.21
C GLU A 243 -12.61 -15.05 3.34
N GLY A 244 -11.28 -15.31 3.28
CA GLY A 244 -10.74 -16.42 2.48
C GLY A 244 -11.27 -17.79 2.90
N ALA A 245 -11.39 -18.05 4.20
CA ALA A 245 -11.92 -19.32 4.71
C ALA A 245 -13.40 -19.46 4.38
N LEU A 246 -14.20 -18.44 4.62
CA LEU A 246 -15.64 -18.44 4.32
C LEU A 246 -15.93 -18.55 2.83
N MET A 247 -15.19 -17.82 1.99
CA MET A 247 -15.31 -17.90 0.54
C MET A 247 -15.01 -19.30 0.01
N LYS A 248 -13.94 -19.94 0.54
CA LYS A 248 -13.61 -21.32 0.15
C LYS A 248 -14.72 -22.28 0.53
N GLN A 249 -15.22 -22.21 1.76
CA GLN A 249 -16.30 -23.10 2.20
C GLN A 249 -17.57 -22.90 1.37
N TRP A 250 -17.95 -21.65 1.12
CA TRP A 250 -19.13 -21.33 0.30
C TRP A 250 -19.04 -21.93 -1.12
N LEU A 251 -17.87 -21.85 -1.77
CA LEU A 251 -17.67 -22.44 -3.10
C LEU A 251 -17.73 -23.97 -3.07
N ILE A 252 -17.20 -24.62 -2.03
CA ILE A 252 -17.30 -26.07 -1.83
C ILE A 252 -18.79 -26.49 -1.67
N ASP A 253 -19.52 -25.74 -0.84
CA ASP A 253 -20.96 -26.00 -0.61
C ASP A 253 -21.80 -25.84 -1.89
N LYS A 254 -21.31 -25.05 -2.86
CA LYS A 254 -21.88 -24.88 -4.21
C LYS A 254 -21.35 -25.87 -5.23
N GLY A 255 -20.59 -26.89 -4.80
CA GLY A 255 -20.17 -28.01 -5.65
C GLY A 255 -18.85 -27.82 -6.38
N ILE A 256 -18.06 -26.78 -6.06
CA ILE A 256 -16.71 -26.63 -6.63
C ILE A 256 -15.75 -27.57 -5.89
N ASP A 257 -14.94 -28.34 -6.66
CA ASP A 257 -13.93 -29.23 -6.10
C ASP A 257 -12.93 -28.43 -5.22
N ALA A 258 -12.83 -28.84 -3.96
CA ALA A 258 -11.93 -28.23 -2.98
C ALA A 258 -10.45 -28.18 -3.43
N LYS A 259 -10.03 -29.11 -4.30
CA LYS A 259 -8.67 -29.17 -4.86
C LYS A 259 -8.38 -28.01 -5.81
N ARG A 260 -9.40 -27.38 -6.36
CA ARG A 260 -9.27 -26.20 -7.23
C ARG A 260 -9.19 -24.89 -6.44
N ILE A 261 -9.51 -24.89 -5.13
CA ILE A 261 -9.70 -23.67 -4.35
C ILE A 261 -8.55 -23.47 -3.37
N TYR A 262 -7.84 -22.38 -3.55
CA TYR A 262 -6.79 -21.91 -2.65
C TYR A 262 -7.27 -20.67 -1.89
N ALA A 263 -7.27 -20.76 -0.56
CA ALA A 263 -7.64 -19.65 0.32
C ALA A 263 -6.38 -18.99 0.87
N ASP A 264 -6.26 -17.68 0.62
CA ASP A 264 -5.33 -16.82 1.32
C ASP A 264 -6.08 -16.14 2.50
N ASN A 265 -5.69 -16.51 3.72
CA ASN A 265 -6.26 -16.03 4.98
C ASN A 265 -5.35 -15.02 5.68
N TYR A 266 -4.39 -14.41 4.98
CA TYR A 266 -3.36 -13.56 5.58
C TYR A 266 -3.40 -12.13 5.06
N ALA A 267 -3.92 -11.89 3.86
CA ALA A 267 -3.97 -10.57 3.25
C ALA A 267 -4.86 -9.61 4.05
N ARG A 268 -4.33 -8.44 4.39
CA ARG A 268 -5.02 -7.40 5.17
C ARG A 268 -5.31 -6.14 4.35
N SER A 269 -4.90 -6.13 3.10
CA SER A 269 -5.08 -5.00 2.18
C SER A 269 -5.24 -5.50 0.75
N THR A 270 -5.79 -4.67 -0.13
CA THR A 270 -5.89 -4.99 -1.56
C THR A 270 -4.51 -5.23 -2.21
N VAL A 271 -3.47 -4.56 -1.73
CA VAL A 271 -2.09 -4.79 -2.20
C VAL A 271 -1.61 -6.19 -1.80
N GLU A 272 -1.86 -6.59 -0.55
CA GLU A 272 -1.52 -7.93 -0.07
C GLU A 272 -2.35 -9.02 -0.75
N ASN A 273 -3.64 -8.75 -1.03
CA ASN A 273 -4.47 -9.66 -1.83
C ASN A 273 -3.80 -9.95 -3.19
N ALA A 274 -3.33 -8.92 -3.89
CA ALA A 274 -2.64 -9.10 -5.17
C ALA A 274 -1.29 -9.83 -5.01
N LEU A 275 -0.50 -9.45 -4.00
CA LEU A 275 0.83 -10.03 -3.75
C LEU A 275 0.74 -11.51 -3.38
N PHE A 276 -0.16 -11.89 -2.46
CA PHE A 276 -0.30 -13.28 -2.00
C PHE A 276 -0.95 -14.16 -3.07
N SER A 277 -1.90 -13.62 -3.85
CA SER A 277 -2.41 -14.32 -5.03
C SER A 277 -1.32 -14.62 -6.04
N ARG A 278 -0.36 -13.68 -6.27
CA ARG A 278 0.79 -13.93 -7.14
C ARG A 278 1.66 -15.07 -6.64
N TYR A 279 1.92 -15.17 -5.33
CA TYR A 279 2.69 -16.28 -4.77
C TYR A 279 1.95 -17.61 -4.89
N SER A 280 0.63 -17.61 -4.69
CA SER A 280 -0.22 -18.79 -4.90
C SER A 280 -0.16 -19.26 -6.35
N LEU A 281 -0.23 -18.32 -7.31
CA LEU A 281 -0.08 -18.62 -8.74
C LEU A 281 1.29 -19.22 -9.04
N ALA A 282 2.37 -18.60 -8.58
CA ALA A 282 3.73 -19.09 -8.83
C ALA A 282 3.94 -20.50 -8.28
N LYS A 283 3.41 -20.81 -7.09
CA LYS A 283 3.48 -22.13 -6.47
C LYS A 283 2.78 -23.22 -7.31
N HIS A 284 1.67 -22.89 -7.92
CA HIS A 284 0.85 -23.87 -8.67
C HIS A 284 1.26 -24.01 -10.12
N HIS A 285 1.88 -22.97 -10.71
CA HIS A 285 2.42 -23.04 -12.07
C HIS A 285 3.85 -23.61 -12.14
N SER A 286 4.59 -23.68 -11.03
CA SER A 286 5.95 -24.25 -10.99
C SER A 286 6.00 -25.76 -11.32
N ASN A 287 4.87 -26.46 -11.30
CA ASN A 287 4.78 -27.88 -11.61
C ASN A 287 4.44 -28.18 -13.08
N THR A 288 4.31 -27.16 -13.94
CA THR A 288 4.06 -27.35 -15.38
C THR A 288 5.29 -27.01 -16.18
N PRO A 289 5.73 -27.88 -17.14
CA PRO A 289 6.97 -27.68 -17.89
C PRO A 289 6.94 -26.54 -18.92
N SER A 290 5.85 -25.78 -19.03
CA SER A 290 5.70 -24.71 -20.01
C SER A 290 5.92 -23.33 -19.35
N SER A 291 7.15 -22.84 -19.40
CA SER A 291 7.59 -21.57 -18.85
C SER A 291 7.23 -20.32 -19.69
N SER A 292 6.35 -20.42 -20.67
CA SER A 292 6.22 -19.35 -21.69
C SER A 292 4.82 -18.78 -21.90
N ALA A 293 3.76 -19.25 -21.22
CA ALA A 293 2.43 -18.66 -21.35
C ALA A 293 2.12 -17.74 -20.16
N PRO A 294 1.75 -16.47 -20.38
CA PRO A 294 1.27 -15.62 -19.28
C PRO A 294 0.00 -16.24 -18.71
N ALA A 295 -0.02 -16.49 -17.40
CA ALA A 295 -1.22 -16.92 -16.71
C ALA A 295 -2.30 -15.84 -16.92
N VAL A 296 -3.39 -16.20 -17.58
CA VAL A 296 -4.53 -15.29 -17.72
C VAL A 296 -5.26 -15.25 -16.38
N MET A 297 -5.37 -14.07 -15.83
CA MET A 297 -5.94 -13.81 -14.51
C MET A 297 -7.28 -13.10 -14.67
N CYS A 298 -8.34 -13.74 -14.22
CA CYS A 298 -9.66 -13.10 -14.11
C CYS A 298 -9.85 -12.63 -12.67
N VAL A 299 -9.91 -11.31 -12.45
CA VAL A 299 -10.10 -10.74 -11.11
C VAL A 299 -11.54 -10.38 -10.88
N VAL A 300 -12.20 -11.08 -9.96
CA VAL A 300 -13.58 -10.81 -9.54
C VAL A 300 -13.59 -9.75 -8.42
N ALA A 301 -13.44 -8.50 -8.80
CA ALA A 301 -13.46 -7.38 -7.85
C ALA A 301 -14.41 -6.25 -8.28
N ALA A 302 -14.74 -6.20 -9.55
CA ALA A 302 -15.11 -4.94 -10.23
C ALA A 302 -16.52 -4.43 -9.98
N ARG A 303 -17.51 -5.30 -9.71
CA ARG A 303 -18.89 -4.83 -9.61
C ARG A 303 -19.15 -3.92 -8.41
N CYS A 304 -18.39 -4.12 -7.33
CA CYS A 304 -18.57 -3.34 -6.10
C CYS A 304 -17.78 -2.03 -6.06
N LEU A 305 -16.68 -1.92 -6.79
CA LEU A 305 -15.95 -0.66 -6.94
C LEU A 305 -16.73 0.38 -7.75
N LYS A 306 -17.54 -0.05 -8.74
CA LYS A 306 -18.36 0.87 -9.54
C LYS A 306 -19.44 1.60 -8.74
N SER A 307 -20.04 0.97 -7.74
CA SER A 307 -21.18 1.59 -7.04
C SER A 307 -20.80 2.56 -5.90
N ARG A 308 -19.68 2.33 -5.21
CA ARG A 308 -19.31 3.18 -4.06
C ARG A 308 -18.10 4.07 -4.29
N LEU A 309 -17.03 3.60 -4.92
CA LEU A 309 -15.88 4.45 -5.23
C LEU A 309 -16.18 5.42 -6.36
N TRP A 310 -16.90 4.99 -7.40
CA TRP A 310 -17.37 5.86 -8.46
C TRP A 310 -18.35 6.95 -7.94
N ASN A 311 -19.27 6.59 -7.06
CA ASN A 311 -20.18 7.55 -6.45
C ASN A 311 -19.51 8.45 -5.40
N ARG A 312 -18.47 7.98 -4.70
CA ARG A 312 -17.63 8.80 -3.82
C ARG A 312 -16.67 9.69 -4.60
N ALA A 313 -16.01 9.17 -5.63
CA ALA A 313 -15.17 9.94 -6.53
C ALA A 313 -16.01 10.99 -7.30
N ARG A 314 -17.22 10.65 -7.74
CA ARG A 314 -18.15 11.57 -8.41
C ARG A 314 -18.74 12.62 -7.47
N LYS A 315 -18.88 12.35 -6.17
CA LYS A 315 -19.26 13.36 -5.15
C LYS A 315 -18.06 14.21 -4.71
N ALA A 316 -16.85 13.69 -4.77
CA ALA A 316 -15.61 14.43 -4.51
C ALA A 316 -15.09 15.19 -5.74
N SER A 317 -15.39 14.70 -6.94
CA SER A 317 -15.04 15.36 -8.19
C SER A 317 -16.23 16.19 -8.72
N LYS A 318 -16.47 17.36 -8.15
CA LYS A 318 -16.88 18.52 -8.95
C LYS A 318 -15.71 19.00 -9.84
N LEU A 319 -14.81 18.11 -10.22
CA LEU A 319 -13.72 18.35 -11.14
C LEU A 319 -14.21 18.06 -12.55
N LYS A 320 -14.07 19.09 -13.38
CA LYS A 320 -14.48 19.16 -14.79
C LYS A 320 -14.00 17.93 -15.58
N PRO A 321 -14.79 17.46 -16.59
CA PRO A 321 -14.34 16.37 -17.45
C PRO A 321 -13.08 16.80 -18.21
N TRP A 322 -12.13 15.91 -18.30
CA TRP A 322 -10.97 16.03 -19.16
C TRP A 322 -11.44 16.31 -20.60
N ARG A 323 -11.14 17.48 -21.12
CA ARG A 323 -11.16 17.72 -22.56
C ARG A 323 -9.73 17.57 -23.08
N HIS A 324 -9.65 16.89 -24.22
CA HIS A 324 -8.46 16.54 -24.98
C HIS A 324 -7.44 17.67 -25.15
#